data_62232f84ff0511987ae9adba590037a3
#
_entry.id   62232f84ff0511987ae9adba590037a3
#
_cell.length_a   1.000
_cell.length_b   1.000
_cell.length_c   1.000
_cell.angle_alpha   90.00
_cell.angle_beta   90.00
_cell.angle_gamma   90.00
#
_symmetry.space_group_name_H-M   'P 1'
#
loop_
_entity.id
_entity.type
_entity.pdbx_description
1 polymer ?
#
loop_
_entity_poly.entity_id
_entity_poly.type
_entity_poly.pdbx_seq_one_letter_code
_entity_poly.pdbx_strand_id
1 'polypeptide(L)'
;GDRFQLKVVGYFQSGLKDIDMVQSFASIHTVQKIMNKPNSFVTEIDVKLKDINLSIPTAKEYAQLYQTDAEDIQTANAQFETGSAVRSIISYAVGITLLVVAGFGIYNILNMMIFEKMDSIAILKATGFSGKDVKNIFMYIAMSIGFFGGLAGLLFGFILSSIIDQIPFVTAALPTVKTFPINYSIIFYIIGISFSLITTYFAGWFPARKASKIDPVVIIRGK
;
A
#
# COMPACT_ATOMS: atom_id res chain seq x y z
N GLY A 1 -7.85 23.64 48.76
CA GLY A 1 -6.74 23.10 48.01
C GLY A 1 -5.67 24.16 47.84
N ASP A 2 -4.41 23.79 48.04
CA ASP A 2 -3.28 24.67 47.89
C ASP A 2 -3.22 25.29 46.50
N ARG A 3 -3.03 26.58 46.39
CA ARG A 3 -2.88 27.29 45.13
C ARG A 3 -1.40 27.53 44.86
N PHE A 4 -0.92 27.02 43.77
CA PHE A 4 0.43 27.24 43.30
C PHE A 4 0.45 28.25 42.16
N GLN A 5 1.31 29.24 42.21
CA GLN A 5 1.54 30.19 41.12
C GLN A 5 2.76 29.72 40.32
N LEU A 6 2.54 29.46 39.03
CA LEU A 6 3.59 29.07 38.09
C LEU A 6 3.78 30.16 37.04
N LYS A 7 5.04 30.45 36.72
CA LYS A 7 5.39 31.39 35.68
C LYS A 7 5.54 30.66 34.36
N VAL A 8 4.79 31.04 33.32
CA VAL A 8 4.97 30.53 31.98
C VAL A 8 6.28 31.04 31.39
N VAL A 9 7.17 30.12 31.02
CA VAL A 9 8.52 30.41 30.50
C VAL A 9 8.66 30.13 29.01
N GLY A 10 7.68 29.43 28.39
CA GLY A 10 7.67 29.12 26.97
C GLY A 10 6.40 28.43 26.54
N TYR A 11 6.28 28.27 25.24
CA TYR A 11 5.19 27.49 24.59
C TYR A 11 5.80 26.35 23.80
N PHE A 12 5.09 25.23 23.74
CA PHE A 12 5.45 24.09 22.91
C PHE A 12 4.30 23.74 21.96
N GLN A 13 4.61 23.09 20.88
CA GLN A 13 3.66 22.53 19.93
C GLN A 13 4.13 21.13 19.54
N SER A 14 3.38 20.11 19.97
CA SER A 14 3.67 18.70 19.64
C SER A 14 3.12 18.31 18.28
N GLY A 15 2.14 19.04 17.78
CA GLY A 15 1.41 18.71 16.58
C GLY A 15 0.22 17.76 16.80
N LEU A 16 -0.04 17.39 18.05
CA LEU A 16 -1.23 16.62 18.43
C LEU A 16 -2.13 17.50 19.28
N LYS A 17 -3.35 17.77 18.79
CA LYS A 17 -4.29 18.70 19.44
C LYS A 17 -4.58 18.32 20.90
N ASP A 18 -4.74 17.03 21.16
CA ASP A 18 -5.07 16.53 22.49
C ASP A 18 -3.94 16.75 23.50
N ILE A 19 -2.69 16.72 23.04
CA ILE A 19 -1.52 17.05 23.84
C ILE A 19 -1.39 18.56 24.02
N ASP A 20 -1.48 19.31 22.93
CA ASP A 20 -1.25 20.76 22.92
C ASP A 20 -2.30 21.55 23.70
N MET A 21 -3.53 21.01 23.83
CA MET A 21 -4.63 21.66 24.57
C MET A 21 -4.71 21.28 26.06
N VAL A 22 -4.18 20.13 26.44
CA VAL A 22 -4.39 19.55 27.78
C VAL A 22 -3.11 19.43 28.59
N GLN A 23 -1.96 19.24 27.92
CA GLN A 23 -0.70 19.01 28.63
C GLN A 23 0.12 20.29 28.79
N SER A 24 0.78 20.38 29.96
CA SER A 24 1.77 21.38 30.25
C SER A 24 3.01 20.71 30.86
N PHE A 25 4.18 21.24 30.53
CA PHE A 25 5.45 20.72 31.04
C PHE A 25 6.01 21.59 32.12
N ALA A 26 6.49 20.97 33.19
CA ALA A 26 7.21 21.63 34.27
C ALA A 26 8.39 20.77 34.68
N SER A 27 9.35 21.34 35.49
CA SER A 27 10.44 20.52 36.01
C SER A 27 9.90 19.45 36.94
N ILE A 28 10.53 18.27 36.96
CA ILE A 28 10.12 17.15 37.80
C ILE A 28 10.05 17.55 39.28
N HIS A 29 10.99 18.33 39.77
CA HIS A 29 11.00 18.84 41.16
C HIS A 29 9.79 19.74 41.46
N THR A 30 9.37 20.57 40.51
CA THR A 30 8.18 21.41 40.63
C THR A 30 6.94 20.57 40.79
N VAL A 31 6.79 19.53 39.94
CA VAL A 31 5.65 18.62 39.97
C VAL A 31 5.62 17.81 41.27
N GLN A 32 6.76 17.26 41.68
CA GLN A 32 6.88 16.53 42.95
C GLN A 32 6.47 17.39 44.13
N LYS A 33 6.89 18.67 44.16
CA LYS A 33 6.52 19.63 45.21
C LYS A 33 5.02 19.94 45.22
N ILE A 34 4.41 20.14 44.05
CA ILE A 34 2.96 20.34 43.88
C ILE A 34 2.19 19.13 44.40
N MET A 35 2.67 17.93 44.08
CA MET A 35 2.05 16.66 44.50
C MET A 35 2.37 16.26 45.94
N ASN A 36 3.16 17.06 46.64
CA ASN A 36 3.65 16.75 47.99
C ASN A 36 4.32 15.36 48.09
N LYS A 37 5.16 15.04 47.10
CA LYS A 37 5.90 13.78 47.01
C LYS A 37 7.39 13.99 47.20
N PRO A 38 8.14 12.94 47.62
CA PRO A 38 9.59 13.01 47.73
C PRO A 38 10.25 13.16 46.36
N ASN A 39 11.48 13.67 46.31
CA ASN A 39 12.25 13.88 45.08
C ASN A 39 12.59 12.59 44.32
N SER A 40 12.42 11.43 44.93
CA SER A 40 12.58 10.10 44.29
C SER A 40 11.31 9.59 43.65
N PHE A 41 10.19 10.28 43.82
CA PHE A 41 8.90 9.82 43.28
C PHE A 41 8.76 10.15 41.80
N VAL A 42 8.40 9.15 41.00
CA VAL A 42 8.00 9.28 39.59
C VAL A 42 6.73 8.46 39.35
N THR A 43 5.89 8.92 38.49
CA THR A 43 4.63 8.21 38.10
C THR A 43 4.87 7.24 36.97
N GLU A 44 5.80 7.57 36.07
CA GLU A 44 6.06 6.82 34.84
C GLU A 44 7.53 7.01 34.45
N ILE A 45 8.11 6.01 33.81
CA ILE A 45 9.47 6.02 33.27
C ILE A 45 9.40 5.59 31.80
N ASP A 46 9.70 6.53 30.90
CA ASP A 46 9.80 6.24 29.48
C ASP A 46 11.16 5.65 29.14
N VAL A 47 11.17 4.48 28.50
CA VAL A 47 12.38 3.79 28.06
C VAL A 47 12.45 3.80 26.54
N LYS A 48 13.46 4.50 26.00
CA LYS A 48 13.71 4.53 24.56
C LYS A 48 14.58 3.37 24.12
N LEU A 49 14.04 2.49 23.30
CA LEU A 49 14.77 1.37 22.71
C LEU A 49 15.45 1.77 21.40
N LYS A 50 16.53 1.07 21.05
CA LYS A 50 17.22 1.22 19.75
C LYS A 50 16.48 0.52 18.62
N ASP A 51 15.79 -0.56 18.94
CA ASP A 51 14.99 -1.35 18.00
C ASP A 51 13.58 -1.55 18.57
N ILE A 52 12.57 -1.11 17.83
CA ILE A 52 11.16 -1.21 18.20
C ILE A 52 10.69 -2.67 18.32
N ASN A 53 11.32 -3.58 17.58
CA ASN A 53 10.96 -5.01 17.62
C ASN A 53 11.29 -5.65 18.98
N LEU A 54 12.14 -5.02 19.78
CA LEU A 54 12.49 -5.47 21.12
C LEU A 54 11.51 -4.94 22.18
N SER A 55 10.52 -4.12 21.83
CA SER A 55 9.62 -3.49 22.80
C SER A 55 8.83 -4.51 23.63
N ILE A 56 8.22 -5.48 22.99
CA ILE A 56 7.41 -6.51 23.67
C ILE A 56 8.25 -7.37 24.63
N PRO A 57 9.39 -7.98 24.21
CA PRO A 57 10.19 -8.77 25.13
C PRO A 57 10.79 -7.94 26.26
N THR A 58 11.23 -6.71 25.99
CA THR A 58 11.79 -5.82 27.02
C THR A 58 10.73 -5.39 28.03
N ALA A 59 9.51 -5.07 27.60
CA ALA A 59 8.42 -4.74 28.50
C ALA A 59 8.11 -5.91 29.45
N LYS A 60 8.07 -7.14 28.93
CA LYS A 60 7.87 -8.34 29.77
C LYS A 60 9.01 -8.54 30.77
N GLU A 61 10.26 -8.35 30.36
CA GLU A 61 11.43 -8.45 31.23
C GLU A 61 11.36 -7.41 32.34
N TYR A 62 11.03 -6.15 32.02
CA TYR A 62 10.94 -5.09 33.01
C TYR A 62 9.75 -5.25 33.95
N ALA A 63 8.61 -5.74 33.46
CA ALA A 63 7.46 -6.05 34.32
C ALA A 63 7.83 -7.10 35.37
N GLN A 64 8.61 -8.12 35.00
CA GLN A 64 9.08 -9.16 35.92
C GLN A 64 10.17 -8.66 36.88
N LEU A 65 11.13 -7.88 36.35
CA LEU A 65 12.28 -7.41 37.14
C LEU A 65 11.86 -6.39 38.20
N TYR A 66 10.98 -5.47 37.86
CA TYR A 66 10.56 -4.38 38.73
C TYR A 66 9.22 -4.61 39.42
N GLN A 67 8.52 -5.73 39.10
CA GLN A 67 7.19 -6.06 39.64
C GLN A 67 6.19 -4.92 39.47
N THR A 68 6.23 -4.28 38.30
CA THR A 68 5.37 -3.15 37.94
C THR A 68 4.78 -3.37 36.56
N ASP A 69 3.73 -2.64 36.23
CA ASP A 69 3.20 -2.65 34.88
C ASP A 69 4.22 -2.02 33.91
N ALA A 70 4.52 -2.72 32.83
CA ALA A 70 5.31 -2.22 31.73
C ALA A 70 4.57 -2.44 30.43
N GLU A 71 4.16 -1.36 29.81
CA GLU A 71 3.43 -1.37 28.55
C GLU A 71 4.39 -1.09 27.40
N ASP A 72 4.37 -1.91 26.36
CA ASP A 72 5.16 -1.68 25.17
C ASP A 72 4.41 -0.81 24.16
N ILE A 73 5.16 -0.05 23.36
CA ILE A 73 4.61 0.90 22.37
C ILE A 73 3.76 0.21 21.30
N GLN A 74 4.03 -1.06 20.98
CA GLN A 74 3.26 -1.78 19.95
C GLN A 74 1.90 -2.17 20.51
N THR A 75 1.82 -2.63 21.77
CA THR A 75 0.56 -2.92 22.45
C THR A 75 -0.24 -1.65 22.72
N ALA A 76 0.40 -0.59 23.18
CA ALA A 76 -0.23 0.73 23.40
C ALA A 76 -0.86 1.28 22.10
N ASN A 77 -0.21 1.06 20.96
CA ASN A 77 -0.67 1.51 19.66
C ASN A 77 -1.42 0.43 18.84
N ALA A 78 -1.77 -0.70 19.43
CA ALA A 78 -2.41 -1.83 18.72
C ALA A 78 -3.68 -1.44 17.94
N GLN A 79 -4.44 -0.47 18.42
CA GLN A 79 -5.63 0.03 17.71
C GLN A 79 -5.25 0.73 16.40
N PHE A 80 -4.16 1.52 16.39
CA PHE A 80 -3.65 2.18 15.18
C PHE A 80 -3.07 1.16 14.20
N GLU A 81 -2.35 0.16 14.69
CA GLU A 81 -1.82 -0.92 13.87
C GLU A 81 -2.94 -1.75 13.24
N THR A 82 -3.95 -2.11 14.01
CA THR A 82 -5.13 -2.83 13.51
C THR A 82 -5.84 -2.03 12.44
N GLY A 83 -6.07 -0.73 12.64
CA GLY A 83 -6.66 0.17 11.64
C GLY A 83 -5.82 0.26 10.37
N SER A 84 -4.50 0.28 10.49
CA SER A 84 -3.57 0.28 9.35
C SER A 84 -3.60 -1.04 8.60
N ALA A 85 -3.60 -2.17 9.30
CA ALA A 85 -3.70 -3.50 8.71
C ALA A 85 -5.01 -3.70 7.95
N VAL A 86 -6.14 -3.33 8.52
CA VAL A 86 -7.46 -3.40 7.87
C VAL A 86 -7.48 -2.55 6.59
N ARG A 87 -6.94 -1.32 6.63
CA ARG A 87 -6.83 -0.45 5.45
C ARG A 87 -5.99 -1.10 4.34
N SER A 88 -4.88 -1.72 4.71
CA SER A 88 -4.01 -2.42 3.76
C SER A 88 -4.71 -3.61 3.13
N ILE A 89 -5.43 -4.42 3.90
CA ILE A 89 -6.21 -5.57 3.40
C ILE A 89 -7.27 -5.09 2.40
N ILE A 90 -8.02 -4.04 2.72
CA ILE A 90 -9.03 -3.46 1.83
C ILE A 90 -8.36 -2.97 0.53
N SER A 91 -7.25 -2.27 0.61
CA SER A 91 -6.51 -1.76 -0.55
C SER A 91 -6.05 -2.89 -1.47
N TYR A 92 -5.50 -3.97 -0.91
CA TYR A 92 -5.10 -5.14 -1.69
C TYR A 92 -6.31 -5.85 -2.30
N ALA A 93 -7.40 -6.01 -1.56
CA ALA A 93 -8.61 -6.66 -2.07
C ALA A 93 -9.19 -5.88 -3.26
N VAL A 94 -9.29 -4.55 -3.17
CA VAL A 94 -9.72 -3.68 -4.26
C VAL A 94 -8.76 -3.77 -5.44
N GLY A 95 -7.45 -3.70 -5.20
CA GLY A 95 -6.42 -3.81 -6.23
C GLY A 95 -6.52 -5.14 -7.00
N ILE A 96 -6.62 -6.27 -6.30
CA ILE A 96 -6.78 -7.59 -6.91
C ILE A 96 -8.07 -7.67 -7.73
N THR A 97 -9.18 -7.16 -7.19
CA THR A 97 -10.47 -7.16 -7.90
C THR A 97 -10.38 -6.38 -9.20
N LEU A 98 -9.78 -5.19 -9.19
CA LEU A 98 -9.58 -4.38 -10.39
C LEU A 98 -8.68 -5.08 -11.41
N LEU A 99 -7.63 -5.79 -10.97
CA LEU A 99 -6.77 -6.58 -11.86
C LEU A 99 -7.51 -7.74 -12.53
N VAL A 100 -8.37 -8.43 -11.78
CA VAL A 100 -9.23 -9.50 -12.34
C VAL A 100 -10.15 -8.92 -13.41
N VAL A 101 -10.82 -7.80 -13.16
CA VAL A 101 -11.69 -7.13 -14.13
C VAL A 101 -10.88 -6.69 -15.37
N ALA A 102 -9.71 -6.10 -15.20
CA ALA A 102 -8.82 -5.72 -16.28
C ALA A 102 -8.38 -6.95 -17.10
N GLY A 103 -8.05 -8.05 -16.43
CA GLY A 103 -7.71 -9.33 -17.08
C GLY A 103 -8.82 -9.86 -17.96
N PHE A 104 -10.07 -9.80 -17.53
CA PHE A 104 -11.22 -10.14 -18.36
C PHE A 104 -11.38 -9.22 -19.59
N GLY A 105 -11.12 -7.92 -19.42
CA GLY A 105 -11.09 -6.97 -20.52
C GLY A 105 -10.07 -7.36 -21.60
N ILE A 106 -8.83 -7.63 -21.19
CA ILE A 106 -7.75 -8.08 -22.10
C ILE A 106 -8.11 -9.41 -22.77
N TYR A 107 -8.62 -10.37 -22.01
CA TYR A 107 -9.09 -11.65 -22.54
C TYR A 107 -10.13 -11.47 -23.64
N ASN A 108 -11.14 -10.62 -23.43
CA ASN A 108 -12.20 -10.37 -24.40
C ASN A 108 -11.68 -9.70 -25.66
N ILE A 109 -10.81 -8.69 -25.53
CA ILE A 109 -10.19 -8.01 -26.68
C ILE A 109 -9.36 -8.98 -27.51
N LEU A 110 -8.52 -9.80 -26.87
CA LEU A 110 -7.71 -10.79 -27.59
C LEU A 110 -8.55 -11.88 -28.25
N ASN A 111 -9.63 -12.32 -27.61
CA ASN A 111 -10.56 -13.27 -28.20
C ASN A 111 -11.23 -12.70 -29.48
N MET A 112 -11.71 -11.46 -29.38
CA MET A 112 -12.31 -10.77 -30.55
C MET A 112 -11.27 -10.62 -31.66
N MET A 113 -10.06 -10.18 -31.35
CA MET A 113 -8.97 -10.06 -32.34
C MET A 113 -8.65 -11.39 -33.03
N ILE A 114 -8.68 -12.51 -32.29
CA ILE A 114 -8.45 -13.83 -32.87
C ILE A 114 -9.57 -14.19 -33.88
N PHE A 115 -10.82 -13.91 -33.55
CA PHE A 115 -11.94 -14.14 -34.45
C PHE A 115 -11.82 -13.28 -35.71
N GLU A 116 -11.48 -12.01 -35.58
CA GLU A 116 -11.30 -11.11 -36.75
C GLU A 116 -10.11 -11.51 -37.64
N LYS A 117 -9.07 -12.10 -37.05
CA LYS A 117 -7.84 -12.51 -37.74
C LYS A 117 -7.80 -14.01 -38.10
N MET A 118 -8.93 -14.69 -38.00
CA MET A 118 -8.98 -16.16 -38.18
C MET A 118 -8.48 -16.60 -39.54
N ASP A 119 -8.87 -15.92 -40.63
CA ASP A 119 -8.41 -16.19 -41.98
C ASP A 119 -6.90 -15.95 -42.14
N SER A 120 -6.39 -14.85 -41.55
CA SER A 120 -4.96 -14.53 -41.56
C SER A 120 -4.15 -15.60 -40.83
N ILE A 121 -4.68 -16.12 -39.70
CA ILE A 121 -4.04 -17.20 -38.93
C ILE A 121 -4.03 -18.49 -39.77
N ALA A 122 -5.12 -18.81 -40.47
CA ALA A 122 -5.20 -19.98 -41.30
C ALA A 122 -4.19 -19.92 -42.46
N ILE A 123 -4.07 -18.78 -43.14
CA ILE A 123 -3.08 -18.55 -44.20
C ILE A 123 -1.67 -18.70 -43.65
N LEU A 124 -1.37 -18.07 -42.51
CA LEU A 124 -0.07 -18.14 -41.85
C LEU A 124 0.34 -19.60 -41.53
N LYS A 125 -0.61 -20.39 -41.04
CA LYS A 125 -0.38 -21.82 -40.78
C LYS A 125 -0.24 -22.63 -42.06
N ALA A 126 -0.97 -22.30 -43.10
CA ALA A 126 -0.87 -22.95 -44.42
C ALA A 126 0.50 -22.69 -45.09
N THR A 127 1.12 -21.54 -44.83
CA THR A 127 2.50 -21.20 -45.27
C THR A 127 3.62 -21.84 -44.41
N GLY A 128 3.27 -22.65 -43.41
CA GLY A 128 4.24 -23.44 -42.64
C GLY A 128 4.50 -22.97 -41.23
N PHE A 129 3.84 -21.92 -40.74
CA PHE A 129 3.95 -21.53 -39.35
C PHE A 129 3.33 -22.55 -38.40
N SER A 130 4.02 -22.88 -37.34
CA SER A 130 3.51 -23.80 -36.33
C SER A 130 2.44 -23.13 -35.42
N GLY A 131 1.63 -23.94 -34.77
CA GLY A 131 0.72 -23.43 -33.74
C GLY A 131 1.41 -22.73 -32.58
N LYS A 132 2.71 -23.07 -32.31
CA LYS A 132 3.52 -22.39 -31.29
C LYS A 132 3.86 -20.96 -31.73
N ASP A 133 4.16 -20.76 -33.01
CA ASP A 133 4.48 -19.43 -33.54
C ASP A 133 3.27 -18.51 -33.44
N VAL A 134 2.09 -19.01 -33.83
CA VAL A 134 0.84 -18.27 -33.68
C VAL A 134 0.57 -17.92 -32.22
N LYS A 135 0.73 -18.89 -31.31
CA LYS A 135 0.57 -18.62 -29.87
C LYS A 135 1.52 -17.50 -29.41
N ASN A 136 2.78 -17.56 -29.81
CA ASN A 136 3.79 -16.56 -29.41
C ASN A 136 3.43 -15.17 -29.95
N ILE A 137 2.95 -15.05 -31.19
CA ILE A 137 2.50 -13.77 -31.74
C ILE A 137 1.42 -13.13 -30.84
N PHE A 138 0.36 -13.88 -30.48
CA PHE A 138 -0.68 -13.35 -29.62
C PHE A 138 -0.21 -13.09 -28.18
N MET A 139 0.76 -13.86 -27.66
CA MET A 139 1.38 -13.59 -26.38
C MET A 139 2.21 -12.29 -26.41
N TYR A 140 2.96 -12.03 -27.49
CA TYR A 140 3.69 -10.77 -27.66
C TYR A 140 2.72 -9.57 -27.74
N ILE A 141 1.61 -9.71 -28.46
CA ILE A 141 0.58 -8.66 -28.51
C ILE A 141 0.02 -8.40 -27.10
N ALA A 142 -0.36 -9.46 -26.38
CA ALA A 142 -0.85 -9.34 -25.01
C ALA A 142 0.16 -8.62 -24.12
N MET A 143 1.41 -9.08 -24.12
CA MET A 143 2.48 -8.50 -23.27
C MET A 143 2.79 -7.04 -23.66
N SER A 144 2.70 -6.70 -24.94
CA SER A 144 2.84 -5.30 -25.38
C SER A 144 1.72 -4.43 -24.81
N ILE A 145 0.47 -4.91 -24.84
CA ILE A 145 -0.67 -4.20 -24.23
C ILE A 145 -0.45 -4.02 -22.72
N GLY A 146 -0.01 -5.07 -22.03
CA GLY A 146 0.28 -5.02 -20.59
C GLY A 146 1.42 -4.07 -20.25
N PHE A 147 2.49 -4.07 -21.05
CA PHE A 147 3.64 -3.20 -20.83
C PHE A 147 3.30 -1.72 -21.05
N PHE A 148 2.78 -1.37 -22.23
CA PHE A 148 2.45 0.02 -22.54
C PHE A 148 1.25 0.52 -21.71
N GLY A 149 0.25 -0.31 -21.50
CA GLY A 149 -0.87 0.00 -20.61
C GLY A 149 -0.44 0.17 -19.16
N GLY A 150 0.44 -0.70 -18.69
CA GLY A 150 1.06 -0.60 -17.36
C GLY A 150 1.84 0.70 -17.17
N LEU A 151 2.71 1.06 -18.13
CA LEU A 151 3.45 2.34 -18.09
C LEU A 151 2.51 3.55 -18.10
N ALA A 152 1.51 3.54 -18.98
CA ALA A 152 0.51 4.61 -19.02
C ALA A 152 -0.26 4.69 -17.68
N GLY A 153 -0.67 3.55 -17.12
CA GLY A 153 -1.32 3.49 -15.80
C GLY A 153 -0.45 4.04 -14.67
N LEU A 154 0.85 3.73 -14.65
CA LEU A 154 1.79 4.27 -13.68
C LEU A 154 1.96 5.79 -13.85
N LEU A 155 2.03 6.29 -15.07
CA LEU A 155 2.13 7.71 -15.36
C LEU A 155 0.89 8.45 -14.85
N PHE A 156 -0.31 7.97 -15.19
CA PHE A 156 -1.56 8.55 -14.70
C PHE A 156 -1.67 8.45 -13.18
N GLY A 157 -1.27 7.33 -12.58
CA GLY A 157 -1.23 7.15 -11.14
C GLY A 157 -0.31 8.16 -10.45
N PHE A 158 0.88 8.40 -11.01
CA PHE A 158 1.82 9.39 -10.50
C PHE A 158 1.25 10.83 -10.61
N ILE A 159 0.65 11.18 -11.75
CA ILE A 159 0.04 12.51 -11.95
C ILE A 159 -1.10 12.72 -10.93
N LEU A 160 -2.00 11.76 -10.78
CA LEU A 160 -3.09 11.85 -9.81
C LEU A 160 -2.59 11.95 -8.38
N SER A 161 -1.58 11.16 -8.01
CA SER A 161 -0.94 11.25 -6.69
C SER A 161 -0.34 12.62 -6.45
N SER A 162 0.34 13.20 -7.45
CA SER A 162 0.93 14.54 -7.35
C SER A 162 -0.12 15.64 -7.20
N ILE A 163 -1.30 15.49 -7.81
CA ILE A 163 -2.43 16.42 -7.64
C ILE A 163 -3.00 16.30 -6.23
N ILE A 164 -3.20 15.08 -5.74
CA ILE A 164 -3.74 14.83 -4.40
C ILE A 164 -2.78 15.34 -3.31
N ASP A 165 -1.48 15.20 -3.50
CA ASP A 165 -0.45 15.69 -2.57
C ASP A 165 -0.52 17.23 -2.36
N GLN A 166 -1.05 17.97 -3.34
CA GLN A 166 -1.23 19.42 -3.24
C GLN A 166 -2.52 19.82 -2.51
N ILE A 167 -3.42 18.88 -2.23
CA ILE A 167 -4.69 19.18 -1.57
C ILE A 167 -4.41 19.48 -0.09
N PRO A 168 -4.83 20.66 0.42
CA PRO A 168 -4.67 20.99 1.82
C PRO A 168 -5.43 19.98 2.70
N PHE A 169 -4.70 19.31 3.58
CA PHE A 169 -5.25 18.34 4.52
C PHE A 169 -5.14 18.90 5.94
N VAL A 170 -6.07 19.76 6.32
CA VAL A 170 -6.09 20.34 7.65
C VAL A 170 -7.08 19.55 8.50
N THR A 171 -6.56 18.72 9.40
CA THR A 171 -7.38 18.05 10.41
C THR A 171 -7.05 18.58 11.80
N ALA A 172 -8.06 18.65 12.65
CA ALA A 172 -7.87 19.05 14.03
C ALA A 172 -6.97 18.06 14.82
N ALA A 173 -6.87 16.83 14.36
CA ALA A 173 -6.05 15.79 14.98
C ALA A 173 -4.55 15.89 14.62
N LEU A 174 -4.21 16.40 13.43
CA LEU A 174 -2.84 16.51 12.92
C LEU A 174 -2.56 17.90 12.34
N PRO A 175 -2.47 18.94 13.16
CA PRO A 175 -2.31 20.33 12.71
C PRO A 175 -0.96 20.61 12.04
N THR A 176 0.01 19.72 12.19
CA THR A 176 1.34 19.83 11.54
C THR A 176 1.36 19.29 10.11
N VAL A 177 0.39 18.46 9.74
CA VAL A 177 0.27 17.90 8.39
C VAL A 177 -0.50 18.90 7.53
N LYS A 178 0.19 19.54 6.58
CA LYS A 178 -0.38 20.59 5.71
C LYS A 178 -1.03 20.04 4.46
N THR A 179 -0.54 18.90 3.94
CA THR A 179 -1.02 18.28 2.70
C THR A 179 -1.30 16.80 2.94
N PHE A 180 -2.01 16.16 2.02
CA PHE A 180 -2.33 14.75 2.11
C PHE A 180 -1.04 13.91 2.02
N PRO A 181 -0.70 13.06 3.02
CA PRO A 181 0.56 12.33 3.05
C PRO A 181 0.57 11.22 2.01
N ILE A 182 1.34 11.37 0.94
CA ILE A 182 1.52 10.38 -0.13
C ILE A 182 2.92 9.77 -0.05
N ASN A 183 2.99 8.46 -0.23
CA ASN A 183 4.26 7.74 -0.27
C ASN A 183 4.66 7.44 -1.72
N TYR A 184 5.71 8.09 -2.21
CA TYR A 184 6.28 7.92 -3.55
C TYR A 184 7.35 6.83 -3.63
N SER A 185 7.34 5.84 -2.75
CA SER A 185 8.33 4.76 -2.77
C SER A 185 8.28 4.00 -4.10
N ILE A 186 9.45 3.81 -4.73
CA ILE A 186 9.63 3.10 -6.01
C ILE A 186 9.06 1.67 -5.97
N ILE A 187 8.98 1.08 -4.79
CA ILE A 187 8.47 -0.28 -4.61
C ILE A 187 7.02 -0.43 -5.09
N PHE A 188 6.17 0.60 -4.90
CA PHE A 188 4.78 0.58 -5.36
C PHE A 188 4.68 0.58 -6.88
N TYR A 189 5.57 1.30 -7.56
CA TYR A 189 5.64 1.33 -9.03
C TYR A 189 6.12 -0.02 -9.59
N ILE A 190 7.11 -0.65 -8.95
CA ILE A 190 7.59 -1.99 -9.33
C ILE A 190 6.48 -3.02 -9.13
N ILE A 191 5.77 -2.97 -8.02
CA ILE A 191 4.62 -3.84 -7.76
C ILE A 191 3.56 -3.63 -8.85
N GLY A 192 3.19 -2.38 -9.15
CA GLY A 192 2.17 -2.06 -10.16
C GLY A 192 2.50 -2.62 -11.54
N ILE A 193 3.72 -2.40 -12.06
CA ILE A 193 4.12 -2.94 -13.37
C ILE A 193 4.19 -4.46 -13.36
N SER A 194 4.70 -5.06 -12.29
CA SER A 194 4.77 -6.52 -12.16
C SER A 194 3.38 -7.15 -12.18
N PHE A 195 2.44 -6.60 -11.45
CA PHE A 195 1.03 -7.04 -11.46
C PHE A 195 0.39 -6.89 -12.84
N SER A 196 0.62 -5.76 -13.53
CA SER A 196 0.12 -5.55 -14.89
C SER A 196 0.60 -6.65 -15.84
N LEU A 197 1.90 -6.95 -15.84
CA LEU A 197 2.50 -7.98 -16.71
C LEU A 197 2.00 -9.38 -16.36
N ILE A 198 1.91 -9.73 -15.08
CA ILE A 198 1.42 -11.03 -14.62
C ILE A 198 -0.04 -11.21 -15.06
N THR A 199 -0.90 -10.24 -14.77
CA THR A 199 -2.32 -10.29 -15.14
C THR A 199 -2.49 -10.44 -16.65
N THR A 200 -1.75 -9.66 -17.44
CA THR A 200 -1.79 -9.69 -18.91
C THR A 200 -1.28 -11.02 -19.47
N TYR A 201 -0.23 -11.58 -18.87
CA TYR A 201 0.27 -12.89 -19.26
C TYR A 201 -0.81 -13.97 -19.10
N PHE A 202 -1.47 -14.03 -17.96
CA PHE A 202 -2.53 -15.02 -17.73
C PHE A 202 -3.77 -14.75 -18.58
N ALA A 203 -4.19 -13.50 -18.72
CA ALA A 203 -5.33 -13.12 -19.54
C ALA A 203 -5.10 -13.46 -21.03
N GLY A 204 -3.86 -13.28 -21.52
CA GLY A 204 -3.48 -13.58 -22.89
C GLY A 204 -3.29 -15.06 -23.19
N TRP A 205 -2.95 -15.87 -22.17
CA TRP A 205 -2.63 -17.28 -22.35
C TRP A 205 -3.76 -18.10 -22.99
N PHE A 206 -4.98 -17.96 -22.49
CA PHE A 206 -6.11 -18.73 -22.97
C PHE A 206 -6.47 -18.41 -24.43
N PRO A 207 -6.64 -17.12 -24.83
CA PRO A 207 -6.89 -16.76 -26.23
C PRO A 207 -5.74 -17.20 -27.15
N ALA A 208 -4.49 -16.96 -26.78
CA ALA A 208 -3.32 -17.35 -27.57
C ALA A 208 -3.27 -18.87 -27.82
N ARG A 209 -3.59 -19.67 -26.78
CA ARG A 209 -3.70 -21.12 -26.93
C ARG A 209 -4.85 -21.54 -27.86
N LYS A 210 -5.97 -20.81 -27.85
CA LYS A 210 -7.09 -21.04 -28.76
C LYS A 210 -6.68 -20.75 -30.20
N ALA A 211 -6.01 -19.63 -30.47
CA ALA A 211 -5.46 -19.28 -31.78
C ALA A 211 -4.51 -20.35 -32.32
N SER A 212 -3.66 -20.93 -31.49
CA SER A 212 -2.70 -21.96 -31.88
C SER A 212 -3.37 -23.25 -32.42
N LYS A 213 -4.60 -23.53 -32.01
CA LYS A 213 -5.33 -24.73 -32.35
C LYS A 213 -6.24 -24.61 -33.59
N ILE A 214 -6.32 -23.43 -34.21
CA ILE A 214 -7.11 -23.20 -35.44
C ILE A 214 -6.58 -24.10 -36.53
N ASP A 215 -7.50 -24.86 -37.16
CA ASP A 215 -7.19 -25.71 -38.33
C ASP A 215 -7.32 -24.88 -39.59
N PRO A 216 -6.21 -24.71 -40.38
CA PRO A 216 -6.25 -23.96 -41.63
C PRO A 216 -7.17 -24.56 -42.66
N VAL A 217 -7.31 -25.90 -42.69
CA VAL A 217 -8.13 -26.58 -43.69
C VAL A 217 -9.63 -26.25 -43.51
N VAL A 218 -10.09 -26.21 -42.25
CA VAL A 218 -11.50 -25.91 -41.95
C VAL A 218 -11.85 -24.47 -42.33
N ILE A 219 -10.91 -23.53 -42.08
CA ILE A 219 -11.16 -22.11 -42.37
C ILE A 219 -11.11 -21.82 -43.87
N ILE A 220 -10.10 -22.36 -44.60
CA ILE A 220 -9.90 -22.08 -46.03
C ILE A 220 -10.96 -22.75 -46.91
N ARG A 221 -11.44 -23.94 -46.54
CA ARG A 221 -12.51 -24.64 -47.29
C ARG A 221 -13.88 -23.94 -47.20
N GLY A 222 -14.03 -23.01 -46.29
CA GLY A 222 -15.33 -22.45 -45.97
C GLY A 222 -16.21 -23.48 -45.25
N LYS A 223 -17.00 -23.00 -44.35
CA LYS A 223 -18.03 -23.81 -43.72
C LYS A 223 -19.07 -24.20 -44.76
#